data_48f97f23efca91ebcc2770971ec04ca5
#
_entry.id   48f97f23efca91ebcc2770971ec04ca5
#
_cell.length_a   1.000
_cell.length_b   1.000
_cell.length_c   1.000
_cell.angle_alpha   90.00
_cell.angle_beta   90.00
_cell.angle_gamma   90.00
#
_symmetry.space_group_name_H-M   'P 1'
#
loop_
_entity.id
_entity.type
_entity.pdbx_description
1 polymer ?
#
loop_
_entity_poly.entity_id
_entity_poly.type
_entity_poly.pdbx_seq_one_letter_code
_entity_poly.pdbx_strand_id
1 'polypeptide(L)'
;MNLWFSHLLVAGLVLTTSALTPEECQPLTKPLSLADSSMLQGRLNFIMGYTDTDAYNAILKSTESYWMKMTPSASDKNELTVHEENKINGSCIGLSFNMTIDGDHVDMSLPNISTVFQVLPGCDGCVVFRANSTASNLSTLFHMMNINIDITDEELTTHAIYLMARETSVKDSDLEQFKQQASCLGFTGEPNFSYDPKNGA
;
A
#
# COMPACT_ATOMS: atom_id res chain seq x y z
N MET A 1 32.75 -59.84 -4.86
CA MET A 1 31.54 -59.07 -5.23
C MET A 1 31.39 -57.96 -4.20
N ASN A 2 31.93 -56.77 -4.49
CA ASN A 2 31.93 -55.65 -3.56
C ASN A 2 30.88 -54.67 -4.01
N LEU A 3 29.80 -54.55 -3.24
CA LEU A 3 28.78 -53.53 -3.40
C LEU A 3 29.27 -52.23 -2.72
N TRP A 4 29.63 -51.25 -3.54
CA TRP A 4 29.84 -49.86 -3.09
C TRP A 4 28.51 -49.17 -2.97
N PHE A 5 28.08 -48.92 -1.74
CA PHE A 5 26.97 -48.00 -1.46
C PHE A 5 27.47 -46.57 -1.54
N SER A 6 27.16 -45.90 -2.65
CA SER A 6 27.35 -44.44 -2.81
C SER A 6 26.26 -43.73 -2.05
N HIS A 7 26.58 -43.12 -0.90
CA HIS A 7 25.69 -42.23 -0.19
C HIS A 7 25.78 -40.85 -0.85
N LEU A 8 24.83 -40.54 -1.72
CA LEU A 8 24.56 -39.18 -2.18
C LEU A 8 23.92 -38.39 -1.02
N LEU A 9 24.73 -37.62 -0.31
CA LEU A 9 24.28 -36.58 0.61
C LEU A 9 23.72 -35.43 -0.26
N VAL A 10 22.40 -35.43 -0.44
CA VAL A 10 21.68 -34.26 -0.96
C VAL A 10 21.60 -33.27 0.21
N ALA A 11 22.55 -32.34 0.27
CA ALA A 11 22.45 -31.17 1.14
C ALA A 11 21.36 -30.27 0.54
N GLY A 12 20.14 -30.42 1.00
CA GLY A 12 19.07 -29.49 0.74
C GLY A 12 19.42 -28.14 1.36
N LEU A 13 19.78 -27.16 0.53
CA LEU A 13 19.84 -25.76 0.93
C LEU A 13 18.41 -25.34 1.28
N VAL A 14 18.07 -25.44 2.57
CA VAL A 14 16.89 -24.79 3.11
C VAL A 14 17.24 -23.30 3.15
N LEU A 15 16.79 -22.57 2.15
CA LEU A 15 16.75 -21.11 2.20
C LEU A 15 15.73 -20.72 3.28
N THR A 16 16.18 -20.67 4.52
CA THR A 16 15.40 -20.04 5.58
C THR A 16 15.39 -18.54 5.27
N THR A 17 14.30 -18.03 4.76
CA THR A 17 14.02 -16.58 4.79
C THR A 17 13.88 -16.23 6.28
N SER A 18 14.99 -15.87 6.93
CA SER A 18 14.91 -15.35 8.29
C SER A 18 14.21 -14.00 8.23
N ALA A 19 13.24 -13.79 9.11
CA ALA A 19 12.65 -12.46 9.29
C ALA A 19 13.78 -11.46 9.59
N LEU A 20 13.65 -10.25 9.05
CA LEU A 20 14.60 -9.16 9.32
C LEU A 20 14.61 -8.83 10.81
N THR A 21 15.80 -8.48 11.31
CA THR A 21 15.96 -7.99 12.69
C THR A 21 15.38 -6.58 12.84
N PRO A 22 15.07 -6.13 14.07
CA PRO A 22 14.61 -4.76 14.30
C PRO A 22 15.59 -3.70 13.75
N GLU A 23 16.89 -3.96 13.80
CA GLU A 23 17.92 -3.07 13.29
C GLU A 23 17.90 -2.99 11.75
N GLU A 24 17.61 -4.09 11.08
CA GLU A 24 17.45 -4.13 9.61
C GLU A 24 16.12 -3.50 9.18
N CYS A 25 15.09 -3.58 9.99
CA CYS A 25 13.78 -2.97 9.74
C CYS A 25 13.79 -1.45 9.90
N GLN A 26 14.60 -0.91 10.81
CA GLN A 26 14.62 0.52 11.13
C GLN A 26 14.82 1.42 9.90
N PRO A 27 15.82 1.22 9.02
CA PRO A 27 16.00 2.07 7.83
C PRO A 27 14.86 1.94 6.82
N LEU A 28 14.14 0.82 6.82
CA LEU A 28 13.03 0.56 5.90
C LEU A 28 11.71 1.21 6.35
N THR A 29 11.53 1.38 7.67
CA THR A 29 10.25 1.80 8.26
C THR A 29 10.26 3.18 8.91
N LYS A 30 11.43 3.87 8.88
CA LYS A 30 11.54 5.22 9.40
C LYS A 30 10.88 6.21 8.44
N PRO A 31 9.89 7.01 8.88
CA PRO A 31 9.26 8.01 8.04
C PRO A 31 10.25 9.02 7.47
N LEU A 32 10.01 9.41 6.22
CA LEU A 32 10.74 10.48 5.55
C LEU A 32 10.21 11.85 5.97
N SER A 33 11.10 12.85 5.98
CA SER A 33 10.68 14.24 6.16
C SER A 33 9.90 14.73 4.94
N LEU A 34 8.78 15.41 5.15
CA LEU A 34 7.98 16.05 4.12
C LEU A 34 8.24 17.56 4.00
N ALA A 35 9.39 18.04 4.51
CA ALA A 35 9.81 19.43 4.31
C ALA A 35 9.90 19.81 2.81
N ASP A 36 10.20 18.85 1.94
CA ASP A 36 10.00 18.89 0.50
C ASP A 36 9.01 17.79 0.10
N SER A 37 7.80 18.19 -0.25
CA SER A 37 6.72 17.29 -0.67
C SER A 37 6.70 17.02 -2.18
N SER A 38 7.71 17.45 -2.93
CA SER A 38 7.76 17.29 -4.41
C SER A 38 7.68 15.83 -4.84
N MET A 39 8.18 14.90 -4.01
CA MET A 39 8.08 13.46 -4.26
C MET A 39 6.63 12.96 -4.37
N LEU A 40 5.68 13.61 -3.70
CA LEU A 40 4.26 13.26 -3.73
C LEU A 40 3.55 13.78 -4.98
N GLN A 41 4.08 14.85 -5.63
CA GLN A 41 3.39 15.54 -6.71
C GLN A 41 3.37 14.73 -8.02
N GLY A 42 2.28 14.89 -8.77
CA GLY A 42 2.05 14.21 -10.05
C GLY A 42 1.27 12.90 -9.89
N ARG A 43 1.22 12.11 -10.97
CA ARG A 43 0.48 10.84 -11.00
C ARG A 43 1.30 9.72 -10.35
N LEU A 44 0.63 8.91 -9.53
CA LEU A 44 1.11 7.69 -8.91
C LEU A 44 0.10 6.58 -9.16
N ASN A 45 0.56 5.42 -9.59
CA ASN A 45 -0.25 4.23 -9.81
C ASN A 45 -0.06 3.27 -8.63
N PHE A 46 -1.12 2.61 -8.19
CA PHE A 46 -1.06 1.62 -7.13
C PHE A 46 -0.50 0.31 -7.65
N ILE A 47 0.61 -0.13 -7.09
CA ILE A 47 1.34 -1.31 -7.53
C ILE A 47 1.10 -2.51 -6.62
N MET A 48 1.18 -2.30 -5.30
CA MET A 48 1.06 -3.39 -4.33
C MET A 48 0.59 -2.84 -2.98
N GLY A 49 -0.20 -3.62 -2.24
CA GLY A 49 -0.68 -3.20 -0.93
C GLY A 49 -1.04 -4.32 0.01
N TYR A 50 -0.87 -4.02 1.30
CA TYR A 50 -1.27 -4.86 2.42
C TYR A 50 -2.20 -4.09 3.35
N THR A 51 -3.11 -4.79 3.99
CA THR A 51 -3.98 -4.27 5.04
C THR A 51 -4.25 -5.35 6.09
N ASP A 52 -4.58 -4.93 7.31
CA ASP A 52 -4.79 -5.81 8.46
C ASP A 52 -6.27 -6.11 8.76
N THR A 53 -7.21 -5.55 7.98
CA THR A 53 -8.65 -5.76 8.21
C THR A 53 -9.35 -6.40 7.02
N ASP A 54 -10.33 -7.26 7.29
CA ASP A 54 -11.11 -7.94 6.25
C ASP A 54 -11.92 -6.96 5.38
N ALA A 55 -12.39 -5.87 5.96
CA ALA A 55 -13.11 -4.83 5.27
C ALA A 55 -12.27 -4.20 4.16
N TYR A 56 -11.09 -3.66 4.52
CA TYR A 56 -10.19 -3.07 3.53
C TYR A 56 -9.58 -4.11 2.58
N ASN A 57 -9.37 -5.34 3.07
CA ASN A 57 -8.96 -6.46 2.21
C ASN A 57 -10.00 -6.74 1.11
N ALA A 58 -11.29 -6.65 1.41
CA ALA A 58 -12.35 -6.80 0.40
C ALA A 58 -12.29 -5.69 -0.65
N ILE A 59 -12.02 -4.43 -0.26
CA ILE A 59 -11.79 -3.32 -1.19
C ILE A 59 -10.60 -3.63 -2.09
N LEU A 60 -9.44 -3.96 -1.50
CA LEU A 60 -8.21 -4.22 -2.25
C LEU A 60 -8.36 -5.39 -3.22
N LYS A 61 -9.03 -6.48 -2.82
CA LYS A 61 -9.29 -7.63 -3.69
C LYS A 61 -10.25 -7.32 -4.84
N SER A 62 -11.15 -6.36 -4.66
CA SER A 62 -12.11 -5.93 -5.68
C SER A 62 -11.54 -4.85 -6.61
N THR A 63 -10.41 -4.25 -6.24
CA THR A 63 -9.71 -3.23 -7.03
C THR A 63 -8.99 -3.88 -8.20
N GLU A 64 -9.26 -3.41 -9.41
CA GLU A 64 -8.57 -3.82 -10.64
C GLU A 64 -7.40 -2.88 -10.95
N SER A 65 -7.60 -1.57 -10.79
CA SER A 65 -6.57 -0.56 -10.91
C SER A 65 -6.93 0.66 -10.07
N TYR A 66 -5.90 1.37 -9.60
CA TYR A 66 -6.05 2.62 -8.87
C TYR A 66 -4.89 3.54 -9.21
N TRP A 67 -5.19 4.81 -9.40
CA TRP A 67 -4.18 5.84 -9.48
C TRP A 67 -4.66 7.12 -8.80
N MET A 68 -3.70 7.91 -8.33
CA MET A 68 -3.96 9.25 -7.83
C MET A 68 -3.01 10.26 -8.47
N LYS A 69 -3.47 11.51 -8.60
CA LYS A 69 -2.66 12.65 -9.00
C LYS A 69 -2.73 13.70 -7.92
N MET A 70 -1.58 14.04 -7.38
CA MET A 70 -1.45 15.08 -6.37
C MET A 70 -0.83 16.33 -6.97
N THR A 71 -1.41 17.49 -6.66
CA THR A 71 -0.94 18.80 -7.09
C THR A 71 -0.91 19.74 -5.90
N PRO A 72 0.10 20.65 -5.79
CA PRO A 72 0.10 21.66 -4.75
C PRO A 72 -1.18 22.50 -4.80
N SER A 73 -1.76 22.79 -3.65
CA SER A 73 -2.88 23.71 -3.55
C SER A 73 -2.42 25.14 -3.89
N ALA A 74 -3.29 25.88 -4.56
CA ALA A 74 -3.02 27.30 -4.84
C ALA A 74 -3.21 28.20 -3.61
N SER A 75 -3.93 27.72 -2.60
CA SER A 75 -4.33 28.49 -1.40
C SER A 75 -3.42 28.24 -0.20
N ASP A 76 -2.85 27.03 -0.06
CA ASP A 76 -2.02 26.65 1.07
C ASP A 76 -0.85 25.77 0.62
N LYS A 77 0.38 26.17 0.98
CA LYS A 77 1.60 25.43 0.67
C LYS A 77 1.71 24.05 1.36
N ASN A 78 0.97 23.87 2.44
CA ASN A 78 0.92 22.61 3.18
C ASN A 78 -0.25 21.73 2.71
N GLU A 79 -0.96 22.10 1.68
CA GLU A 79 -2.10 21.36 1.17
C GLU A 79 -1.82 20.82 -0.23
N LEU A 80 -2.24 19.59 -0.45
CA LEU A 80 -2.23 18.92 -1.76
C LEU A 80 -3.67 18.67 -2.19
N THR A 81 -4.00 19.09 -3.41
CA THR A 81 -5.24 18.67 -4.07
C THR A 81 -5.00 17.32 -4.73
N VAL A 82 -5.81 16.34 -4.37
CA VAL A 82 -5.75 14.96 -4.89
C VAL A 82 -6.92 14.75 -5.83
N HIS A 83 -6.65 14.15 -6.96
CA HIS A 83 -7.63 13.52 -7.83
C HIS A 83 -7.27 12.05 -7.97
N GLU A 84 -8.21 11.17 -7.70
CA GLU A 84 -8.01 9.72 -7.81
C GLU A 84 -9.07 9.05 -8.66
N GLU A 85 -8.71 7.94 -9.27
CA GLU A 85 -9.63 7.03 -9.93
C GLU A 85 -9.34 5.59 -9.49
N ASN A 86 -10.41 4.89 -9.16
CA ASN A 86 -10.38 3.50 -8.76
C ASN A 86 -11.32 2.70 -9.65
N LYS A 87 -10.81 1.65 -10.28
CA LYS A 87 -11.60 0.66 -11.00
C LYS A 87 -11.85 -0.54 -10.09
N ILE A 88 -13.10 -0.68 -9.67
CA ILE A 88 -13.56 -1.72 -8.74
C ILE A 88 -14.69 -2.48 -9.40
N ASN A 89 -14.58 -3.82 -9.49
CA ASN A 89 -15.61 -4.68 -10.09
C ASN A 89 -16.13 -4.17 -11.45
N GLY A 90 -15.21 -3.71 -12.32
CA GLY A 90 -15.51 -3.16 -13.64
C GLY A 90 -16.08 -1.74 -13.66
N SER A 91 -16.32 -1.11 -12.51
CA SER A 91 -16.83 0.25 -12.39
C SER A 91 -15.71 1.23 -12.02
N CYS A 92 -15.66 2.39 -12.68
CA CYS A 92 -14.72 3.46 -12.36
C CYS A 92 -15.36 4.46 -11.39
N ILE A 93 -14.67 4.72 -10.29
CA ILE A 93 -15.07 5.67 -9.26
C ILE A 93 -13.95 6.72 -9.15
N GLY A 94 -14.28 7.97 -9.45
CA GLY A 94 -13.37 9.12 -9.32
C GLY A 94 -13.74 9.98 -8.12
N LEU A 95 -12.73 10.50 -7.42
CA LEU A 95 -12.89 11.39 -6.28
C LEU A 95 -11.84 12.48 -6.31
N SER A 96 -12.20 13.67 -5.80
CA SER A 96 -11.24 14.76 -5.58
C SER A 96 -11.40 15.29 -4.17
N PHE A 97 -10.28 15.49 -3.49
CA PHE A 97 -10.24 15.96 -2.10
C PHE A 97 -8.88 16.63 -1.83
N ASN A 98 -8.76 17.22 -0.66
CA ASN A 98 -7.50 17.81 -0.22
C ASN A 98 -6.88 16.94 0.89
N MET A 99 -5.55 16.93 0.92
CA MET A 99 -4.73 16.38 1.98
C MET A 99 -3.87 17.47 2.58
N THR A 100 -3.65 17.45 3.89
CA THR A 100 -2.82 18.41 4.60
C THR A 100 -1.50 17.79 5.02
N ILE A 101 -0.38 18.45 4.74
CA ILE A 101 0.94 18.04 5.20
C ILE A 101 1.17 18.66 6.57
N ASP A 102 1.42 17.82 7.59
CA ASP A 102 1.76 18.25 8.95
C ASP A 102 3.01 17.50 9.43
N GLY A 103 4.15 18.20 9.40
CA GLY A 103 5.45 17.65 9.78
C GLY A 103 5.91 16.52 8.87
N ASP A 104 5.87 15.28 9.34
CA ASP A 104 6.31 14.06 8.64
C ASP A 104 5.14 13.16 8.20
N HIS A 105 3.91 13.67 8.26
CA HIS A 105 2.72 12.94 7.83
C HIS A 105 1.80 13.78 6.95
N VAL A 106 0.88 13.09 6.30
CA VAL A 106 -0.15 13.66 5.44
C VAL A 106 -1.51 13.21 5.95
N ASP A 107 -2.35 14.16 6.28
CA ASP A 107 -3.69 13.92 6.78
C ASP A 107 -4.72 14.01 5.67
N MET A 108 -5.59 13.01 5.62
CA MET A 108 -6.78 12.99 4.79
C MET A 108 -8.02 12.88 5.67
N SER A 109 -8.99 13.74 5.44
CA SER A 109 -10.28 13.70 6.10
C SER A 109 -11.41 13.78 5.08
N LEU A 110 -12.19 12.70 4.99
CA LEU A 110 -13.41 12.59 4.20
C LEU A 110 -14.59 12.34 5.17
N PRO A 111 -15.83 12.53 4.74
CA PRO A 111 -16.96 12.10 5.55
C PRO A 111 -16.82 10.63 5.93
N ASN A 112 -16.81 10.34 7.22
CA ASN A 112 -16.69 9.01 7.81
C ASN A 112 -15.35 8.29 7.62
N ILE A 113 -14.33 8.92 7.03
CA ILE A 113 -12.99 8.33 6.88
C ILE A 113 -11.94 9.38 7.23
N SER A 114 -11.06 9.04 8.16
CA SER A 114 -9.87 9.82 8.48
C SER A 114 -8.63 8.92 8.32
N THR A 115 -7.62 9.39 7.63
CA THR A 115 -6.40 8.63 7.41
C THR A 115 -5.18 9.52 7.63
N VAL A 116 -4.23 9.01 8.39
CA VAL A 116 -2.88 9.58 8.56
C VAL A 116 -1.91 8.73 7.76
N PHE A 117 -1.22 9.35 6.82
CA PHE A 117 -0.19 8.71 6.02
C PHE A 117 1.19 9.15 6.48
N GLN A 118 2.10 8.20 6.57
CA GLN A 118 3.54 8.44 6.65
C GLN A 118 4.19 7.94 5.36
N VAL A 119 5.16 8.70 4.85
CA VAL A 119 5.93 8.29 3.67
C VAL A 119 7.17 7.57 4.15
N LEU A 120 7.37 6.36 3.65
CA LEU A 120 8.52 5.51 3.94
C LEU A 120 9.52 5.52 2.77
N PRO A 121 10.79 5.12 3.00
CA PRO A 121 11.76 4.95 1.93
C PRO A 121 11.24 4.01 0.84
N GLY A 122 11.44 4.38 -0.42
CA GLY A 122 10.99 3.62 -1.58
C GLY A 122 12.02 3.64 -2.71
N CYS A 123 11.67 3.02 -3.85
CA CYS A 123 12.48 3.04 -5.05
C CYS A 123 12.45 4.42 -5.76
N ASP A 124 13.34 4.62 -6.73
CA ASP A 124 13.28 5.81 -7.59
C ASP A 124 11.96 5.83 -8.38
N GLY A 125 11.24 6.95 -8.30
CA GLY A 125 9.91 7.08 -8.88
C GLY A 125 8.79 6.38 -8.11
N CYS A 126 9.08 5.81 -6.91
CA CYS A 126 8.10 5.19 -6.02
C CYS A 126 7.80 6.07 -4.80
N VAL A 127 6.60 5.87 -4.24
CA VAL A 127 6.20 6.38 -2.94
C VAL A 127 5.61 5.23 -2.14
N VAL A 128 6.12 4.99 -0.95
CA VAL A 128 5.56 4.01 -0.03
C VAL A 128 4.79 4.74 1.06
N PHE A 129 3.50 4.46 1.16
CA PHE A 129 2.64 5.01 2.21
C PHE A 129 2.39 3.96 3.29
N ARG A 130 2.69 4.28 4.54
CA ARG A 130 2.10 3.64 5.70
C ARG A 130 0.86 4.42 6.11
N ALA A 131 -0.28 3.76 6.21
CA ALA A 131 -1.57 4.38 6.48
C ALA A 131 -2.16 3.86 7.79
N ASN A 132 -2.69 4.78 8.60
CA ASN A 132 -3.58 4.52 9.71
C ASN A 132 -4.93 5.16 9.40
N SER A 133 -5.95 4.35 9.20
CA SER A 133 -7.29 4.82 8.83
C SER A 133 -8.29 4.49 9.93
N THR A 134 -9.16 5.45 10.25
CA THR A 134 -10.38 5.21 11.02
C THR A 134 -11.57 5.51 10.13
N ALA A 135 -12.51 4.58 10.06
CA ALA A 135 -13.68 4.71 9.21
C ALA A 135 -14.94 4.28 9.95
N SER A 136 -16.06 4.98 9.70
CA SER A 136 -17.38 4.65 10.23
C SER A 136 -18.40 4.57 9.10
N ASN A 137 -19.53 3.89 9.35
CA ASN A 137 -20.61 3.73 8.36
C ASN A 137 -20.14 3.18 7.00
N LEU A 138 -19.19 2.25 7.00
CA LEU A 138 -18.59 1.67 5.82
C LEU A 138 -19.60 0.95 4.91
N SER A 139 -20.75 0.53 5.42
CA SER A 139 -21.79 -0.13 4.65
C SER A 139 -22.23 0.66 3.41
N THR A 140 -22.33 2.00 3.52
CA THR A 140 -22.67 2.88 2.41
C THR A 140 -21.57 2.88 1.34
N LEU A 141 -20.30 2.94 1.75
CA LEU A 141 -19.15 2.89 0.86
C LEU A 141 -19.08 1.56 0.11
N PHE A 142 -19.24 0.44 0.82
CA PHE A 142 -19.25 -0.90 0.23
C PHE A 142 -20.39 -1.07 -0.77
N HIS A 143 -21.56 -0.55 -0.45
CA HIS A 143 -22.70 -0.59 -1.38
C HIS A 143 -22.40 0.19 -2.67
N MET A 144 -21.81 1.39 -2.56
CA MET A 144 -21.40 2.17 -3.74
C MET A 144 -20.32 1.46 -4.59
N MET A 145 -19.43 0.70 -3.95
CA MET A 145 -18.40 -0.09 -4.62
C MET A 145 -18.88 -1.46 -5.12
N ASN A 146 -20.17 -1.78 -4.92
CA ASN A 146 -20.76 -3.10 -5.24
C ASN A 146 -19.95 -4.24 -4.57
N ILE A 147 -19.51 -4.03 -3.33
CA ILE A 147 -18.83 -5.01 -2.51
C ILE A 147 -19.83 -5.55 -1.49
N ASN A 148 -20.04 -6.85 -1.50
CA ASN A 148 -20.96 -7.53 -0.59
C ASN A 148 -20.17 -8.11 0.59
N ILE A 149 -20.09 -7.36 1.69
CA ILE A 149 -19.49 -7.79 2.95
C ILE A 149 -20.37 -7.33 4.11
N ASP A 150 -20.53 -8.18 5.10
CA ASP A 150 -21.26 -7.87 6.32
C ASP A 150 -20.30 -7.18 7.29
N ILE A 151 -20.50 -5.88 7.53
CA ILE A 151 -19.72 -5.11 8.50
C ILE A 151 -20.63 -4.80 9.67
N THR A 152 -20.26 -5.33 10.82
CA THR A 152 -20.99 -5.15 12.08
C THR A 152 -20.44 -4.01 12.93
N ASP A 153 -19.22 -3.56 12.63
CA ASP A 153 -18.53 -2.54 13.42
C ASP A 153 -19.02 -1.13 13.05
N GLU A 154 -19.38 -0.35 14.05
CA GLU A 154 -19.77 1.06 13.87
C GLU A 154 -18.55 1.91 13.47
N GLU A 155 -17.37 1.56 13.98
CA GLU A 155 -16.10 2.21 13.67
C GLU A 155 -15.01 1.15 13.49
N LEU A 156 -14.20 1.29 12.46
CA LEU A 156 -13.11 0.38 12.11
C LEU A 156 -11.79 1.15 12.04
N THR A 157 -10.78 0.67 12.75
CA THR A 157 -9.39 1.12 12.59
C THR A 157 -8.62 0.12 11.74
N THR A 158 -7.90 0.61 10.74
CA THR A 158 -7.13 -0.21 9.79
C THR A 158 -5.72 0.33 9.65
N HIS A 159 -4.74 -0.58 9.63
CA HIS A 159 -3.38 -0.28 9.24
C HIS A 159 -3.13 -0.86 7.85
N ALA A 160 -2.37 -0.12 7.06
CA ALA A 160 -2.03 -0.55 5.70
C ALA A 160 -0.64 -0.04 5.29
N ILE A 161 -0.08 -0.69 4.26
CA ILE A 161 1.09 -0.20 3.56
C ILE A 161 0.85 -0.33 2.05
N TYR A 162 1.16 0.74 1.31
CA TYR A 162 0.89 0.87 -0.11
C TYR A 162 2.14 1.26 -0.87
N LEU A 163 2.48 0.52 -1.91
CA LEU A 163 3.49 0.89 -2.89
C LEU A 163 2.79 1.58 -4.06
N MET A 164 3.14 2.85 -4.26
CA MET A 164 2.71 3.65 -5.40
C MET A 164 3.91 3.93 -6.29
N ALA A 165 3.72 4.00 -7.61
CA ALA A 165 4.82 4.31 -8.53
C ALA A 165 4.36 5.21 -9.69
N ARG A 166 5.31 5.96 -10.27
CA ARG A 166 5.08 6.77 -11.46
C ARG A 166 4.71 5.91 -12.66
N GLU A 167 5.42 4.81 -12.82
CA GLU A 167 5.18 3.82 -13.86
C GLU A 167 4.32 2.67 -13.33
N THR A 168 3.66 1.96 -14.23
CA THR A 168 2.86 0.77 -13.88
C THR A 168 3.71 -0.49 -13.74
N SER A 169 5.00 -0.43 -14.03
CA SER A 169 5.96 -1.52 -13.85
C SER A 169 7.05 -1.10 -12.86
N VAL A 170 7.33 -1.97 -11.90
CA VAL A 170 8.37 -1.81 -10.88
C VAL A 170 9.29 -3.02 -10.95
N LYS A 171 10.60 -2.83 -10.69
CA LYS A 171 11.57 -3.93 -10.71
C LYS A 171 11.26 -4.94 -9.61
N ASP A 172 11.53 -6.22 -9.87
CA ASP A 172 11.31 -7.30 -8.91
C ASP A 172 12.08 -7.05 -7.59
N SER A 173 13.30 -6.49 -7.66
CA SER A 173 14.08 -6.13 -6.47
C SER A 173 13.39 -5.11 -5.59
N ASP A 174 12.69 -4.14 -6.19
CA ASP A 174 11.99 -3.09 -5.46
C ASP A 174 10.66 -3.61 -4.88
N LEU A 175 10.00 -4.54 -5.57
CA LEU A 175 8.84 -5.26 -5.04
C LEU A 175 9.23 -6.12 -3.83
N GLU A 176 10.36 -6.82 -3.89
CA GLU A 176 10.86 -7.60 -2.75
C GLU A 176 11.25 -6.71 -1.56
N GLN A 177 11.86 -5.54 -1.80
CA GLN A 177 12.13 -4.57 -0.74
C GLN A 177 10.83 -4.07 -0.08
N PHE A 178 9.79 -3.80 -0.86
CA PHE A 178 8.49 -3.41 -0.32
C PHE A 178 7.85 -4.53 0.52
N LYS A 179 7.93 -5.79 0.10
CA LYS A 179 7.47 -6.93 0.91
C LYS A 179 8.24 -7.05 2.23
N GLN A 180 9.55 -6.78 2.22
CA GLN A 180 10.35 -6.71 3.45
C GLN A 180 9.88 -5.58 4.38
N GLN A 181 9.57 -4.38 3.84
CA GLN A 181 8.98 -3.29 4.61
C GLN A 181 7.65 -3.69 5.24
N ALA A 182 6.77 -4.35 4.46
CA ALA A 182 5.50 -4.86 4.95
C ALA A 182 5.72 -5.86 6.09
N SER A 183 6.65 -6.80 5.94
CA SER A 183 7.03 -7.75 6.99
C SER A 183 7.53 -7.07 8.25
N CYS A 184 8.36 -6.02 8.14
CA CYS A 184 8.83 -5.22 9.26
C CYS A 184 7.70 -4.49 10.00
N LEU A 185 6.59 -4.23 9.34
CA LEU A 185 5.39 -3.61 9.92
C LEU A 185 4.37 -4.64 10.42
N GLY A 186 4.70 -5.93 10.36
CA GLY A 186 3.86 -7.02 10.85
C GLY A 186 2.89 -7.63 9.84
N PHE A 187 2.91 -7.16 8.59
CA PHE A 187 2.12 -7.78 7.53
C PHE A 187 2.80 -9.07 7.07
N THR A 188 2.02 -10.14 6.91
CA THR A 188 2.52 -11.47 6.55
C THR A 188 1.73 -12.03 5.37
N GLY A 189 2.35 -12.97 4.64
CA GLY A 189 1.73 -13.62 3.49
C GLY A 189 1.80 -12.81 2.21
N GLU A 190 0.91 -13.13 1.28
CA GLU A 190 0.84 -12.44 -0.01
C GLU A 190 0.15 -11.07 0.12
N PRO A 191 0.48 -10.09 -0.73
CA PRO A 191 -0.19 -8.81 -0.73
C PRO A 191 -1.68 -8.95 -1.03
N ASN A 192 -2.49 -8.09 -0.38
CA ASN A 192 -3.93 -8.06 -0.61
C ASN A 192 -4.29 -7.49 -2.00
N PHE A 193 -3.41 -6.66 -2.55
CA PHE A 193 -3.47 -6.13 -3.92
C PHE A 193 -2.09 -6.24 -4.58
N SER A 194 -2.09 -6.66 -5.85
CA SER A 194 -0.94 -6.58 -6.76
C SER A 194 -1.45 -6.21 -8.14
N TYR A 195 -0.92 -5.14 -8.71
CA TYR A 195 -1.36 -4.65 -10.01
C TYR A 195 -1.07 -5.67 -11.12
N ASP A 196 -2.09 -5.99 -11.91
CA ASP A 196 -1.95 -6.78 -13.14
C ASP A 196 -2.05 -5.83 -14.35
N PRO A 197 -1.00 -5.72 -15.19
CA PRO A 197 -1.03 -4.87 -16.39
C PRO A 197 -2.17 -5.18 -17.37
N LYS A 198 -2.77 -6.37 -17.29
CA LYS A 198 -3.92 -6.74 -18.12
C LYS A 198 -5.21 -5.97 -17.77
N ASN A 199 -5.28 -5.42 -16.55
CA ASN A 199 -6.46 -4.69 -16.09
C ASN A 199 -6.53 -3.25 -16.63
N GLY A 200 -5.47 -2.78 -17.29
CA GLY A 200 -5.35 -1.40 -17.76
C GLY A 200 -5.20 -0.40 -16.60
N ALA A 201 -4.73 0.78 -16.92
CA ALA A 201 -4.67 1.92 -15.98
C ALA A 201 -5.55 3.05 -16.47
#